data_e835313bcb975371b034d2c10baa3efa
#
_entry.id   e835313bcb975371b034d2c10baa3efa
#
_cell.length_a   1.000
_cell.length_b   1.000
_cell.length_c   1.000
_cell.angle_alpha   90.00
_cell.angle_beta   90.00
_cell.angle_gamma   90.00
#
_symmetry.space_group_name_H-M   'P 1'
#
loop_
_entity.id
_entity.type
_entity.pdbx_description
1 polymer ?
#
loop_
_entity_poly.entity_id
_entity_poly.type
_entity_poly.pdbx_seq_one_letter_code
_entity_poly.pdbx_strand_id
1 'polypeptide(L)'
;MNLKKLIIILTIILMPFSSNAEESTNIDQYTQFSVYTGMFDFSDDGKKSTLIGFQHQNENLNRDTFLGNLSPVTGALITADNAGYIYTGVQAQYKIGALNFTPSFTPGLYHEGNGKDLGHLIEFKSELQISLDLSKNSELGFSYNHLSNASLGDKNPGANSYMFNFFKNF
;
A
#
# COMPACT_ATOMS: atom_id res chain seq x y z
N MET A 1 -6.80 -21.42 4.84
CA MET A 1 -5.42 -21.49 5.40
C MET A 1 -5.53 -21.85 6.88
N ASN A 2 -4.73 -22.78 7.39
CA ASN A 2 -4.86 -23.24 8.78
C ASN A 2 -4.43 -22.13 9.75
N LEU A 3 -5.20 -21.81 10.79
CA LEU A 3 -4.95 -20.74 11.78
C LEU A 3 -3.51 -20.77 12.32
N LYS A 4 -2.92 -21.97 12.49
CA LYS A 4 -1.51 -22.13 12.90
C LYS A 4 -0.52 -21.54 11.89
N LYS A 5 -0.80 -21.62 10.57
CA LYS A 5 0.04 -21.02 9.52
C LYS A 5 -0.08 -19.50 9.49
N LEU A 6 -1.28 -18.98 9.75
CA LEU A 6 -1.52 -17.53 9.84
C LEU A 6 -0.78 -16.93 11.05
N ILE A 7 -0.81 -17.60 12.21
CA ILE A 7 -0.10 -17.15 13.43
C ILE A 7 1.42 -17.16 13.19
N ILE A 8 1.98 -18.16 12.50
CA ILE A 8 3.41 -18.22 12.19
C ILE A 8 3.81 -17.08 11.25
N ILE A 9 3.01 -16.77 10.24
CA ILE A 9 3.28 -15.64 9.31
C ILE A 9 3.21 -14.31 10.08
N LEU A 10 2.20 -14.13 10.93
CA LEU A 10 2.06 -12.92 11.74
C LEU A 10 3.17 -12.76 12.78
N THR A 11 3.67 -13.88 13.35
CA THR A 11 4.77 -13.86 14.33
C THR A 11 6.10 -13.50 13.65
N ILE A 12 6.32 -13.94 12.41
CA ILE A 12 7.53 -13.56 11.63
C ILE A 12 7.53 -12.07 11.30
N ILE A 13 6.36 -11.48 11.02
CA ILE A 13 6.22 -10.04 10.75
C ILE A 13 6.41 -9.19 12.02
N LEU A 14 6.07 -9.74 13.20
CA LEU A 14 6.13 -9.04 14.48
C LEU A 14 7.42 -9.29 15.26
N MET A 15 8.37 -10.07 14.76
CA MET A 15 9.65 -10.23 15.44
C MET A 15 10.40 -8.89 15.47
N PRO A 16 10.74 -8.34 16.65
CA PRO A 16 11.60 -7.18 16.73
C PRO A 16 12.98 -7.58 16.25
N PHE A 17 13.36 -7.15 15.05
CA PHE A 17 14.76 -7.22 14.63
C PHE A 17 15.55 -6.26 15.51
N SER A 18 16.28 -6.81 16.48
CA SER A 18 17.33 -6.07 17.16
C SER A 18 18.44 -5.77 16.16
N SER A 19 18.35 -4.65 15.45
CA SER A 19 19.48 -4.13 14.70
C SER A 19 20.26 -3.21 15.62
N ASN A 20 21.56 -3.47 15.77
CA ASN A 20 22.50 -2.46 16.26
C ASN A 20 22.43 -1.32 15.22
N ALA A 21 21.88 -0.19 15.63
CA ALA A 21 21.89 1.01 14.82
C ALA A 21 23.34 1.49 14.77
N GLU A 22 24.03 1.23 13.67
CA GLU A 22 25.20 2.02 13.32
C GLU A 22 24.70 3.42 12.96
N GLU A 23 25.30 4.41 13.60
CA GLU A 23 25.06 5.83 13.42
C GLU A 23 25.36 6.20 11.96
N SER A 24 24.33 6.20 11.11
CA SER A 24 24.44 6.58 9.71
C SER A 24 24.35 8.09 9.59
N THR A 25 25.45 8.66 9.16
CA THR A 25 25.62 10.05 8.75
C THR A 25 24.52 10.53 7.81
N ASN A 26 23.85 11.64 8.19
CA ASN A 26 23.04 12.55 7.36
C ASN A 26 22.29 11.90 6.16
N ILE A 27 21.30 11.11 6.46
CA ILE A 27 20.22 10.84 5.50
C ILE A 27 19.22 11.97 5.72
N ASP A 28 18.99 12.77 4.68
CA ASP A 28 17.90 13.73 4.68
C ASP A 28 16.61 12.95 5.02
N GLN A 29 16.04 13.29 6.19
CA GLN A 29 14.88 12.58 6.73
C GLN A 29 13.66 13.03 5.93
N TYR A 30 13.13 12.19 5.06
CA TYR A 30 11.98 12.51 4.23
C TYR A 30 10.72 11.86 4.78
N THR A 31 9.68 12.64 4.81
CA THR A 31 8.32 12.18 4.93
C THR A 31 7.65 12.40 3.60
N GLN A 32 7.11 11.36 2.97
CA GLN A 32 6.39 11.49 1.71
C GLN A 32 4.89 11.38 1.97
N PHE A 33 4.14 12.32 1.42
CA PHE A 33 2.69 12.24 1.30
C PHE A 33 2.31 12.05 -0.16
N SER A 34 1.31 11.21 -0.41
CA SER A 34 0.68 11.11 -1.70
C SER A 34 -0.83 11.30 -1.62
N VAL A 35 -1.37 11.93 -2.66
CA VAL A 35 -2.79 11.95 -2.95
C VAL A 35 -3.00 11.21 -4.26
N TYR A 36 -4.00 10.36 -4.31
CA TYR A 36 -4.28 9.57 -5.49
C TYR A 36 -5.77 9.50 -5.81
N THR A 37 -6.05 9.31 -7.10
CA THR A 37 -7.41 9.08 -7.61
C THR A 37 -7.38 8.06 -8.73
N GLY A 38 -8.48 7.35 -8.94
CA GLY A 38 -8.54 6.33 -9.97
C GLY A 38 -9.86 5.58 -9.99
N MET A 39 -9.80 4.33 -10.43
CA MET A 39 -10.96 3.46 -10.53
C MET A 39 -10.79 2.24 -9.63
N PHE A 40 -11.68 2.12 -8.65
CA PHE A 40 -11.82 0.91 -7.85
C PHE A 40 -12.53 -0.16 -8.65
N ASP A 41 -12.02 -1.38 -8.58
CA ASP A 41 -12.58 -2.60 -9.20
C ASP A 41 -12.93 -2.46 -10.68
N PHE A 42 -12.00 -1.91 -11.46
CA PHE A 42 -12.21 -1.64 -12.89
C PHE A 42 -12.51 -2.90 -13.73
N SER A 43 -12.21 -4.08 -13.18
CA SER A 43 -12.43 -5.37 -13.84
C SER A 43 -13.84 -5.92 -13.67
N ASP A 44 -14.68 -5.34 -12.80
CA ASP A 44 -16.08 -5.73 -12.57
C ASP A 44 -17.03 -4.60 -13.01
N ASP A 45 -17.69 -4.76 -14.16
CA ASP A 45 -18.55 -3.72 -14.75
C ASP A 45 -19.70 -3.28 -13.85
N GLY A 46 -20.18 -4.15 -12.96
CA GLY A 46 -21.28 -3.85 -12.03
C GLY A 46 -20.86 -3.14 -10.75
N LYS A 47 -19.54 -3.04 -10.47
CA LYS A 47 -19.00 -2.56 -9.18
C LYS A 47 -17.86 -1.54 -9.32
N LYS A 48 -17.63 -1.03 -10.53
CA LYS A 48 -16.66 0.04 -10.76
C LYS A 48 -17.05 1.30 -10.03
N SER A 49 -16.11 1.91 -9.33
CA SER A 49 -16.34 3.16 -8.62
C SER A 49 -15.10 4.05 -8.68
N THR A 50 -15.29 5.36 -8.86
CA THR A 50 -14.19 6.31 -8.71
C THR A 50 -13.70 6.30 -7.26
N LEU A 51 -12.39 6.34 -7.07
CA LEU A 51 -11.78 6.42 -5.76
C LEU A 51 -10.90 7.68 -5.62
N ILE A 52 -10.77 8.13 -4.39
CA ILE A 52 -9.76 9.08 -3.94
C ILE A 52 -9.13 8.58 -2.65
N GLY A 53 -7.86 8.85 -2.46
CA GLY A 53 -7.18 8.45 -1.23
C GLY A 53 -5.91 9.24 -0.98
N PHE A 54 -5.33 8.97 0.17
CA PHE A 54 -4.04 9.51 0.57
C PHE A 54 -3.18 8.43 1.21
N GLN A 55 -1.88 8.61 1.14
CA GLN A 55 -0.89 7.73 1.78
C GLN A 55 0.24 8.58 2.35
N HIS A 56 0.71 8.17 3.50
CA HIS A 56 1.87 8.70 4.18
C HIS A 56 2.92 7.61 4.27
N GLN A 57 4.15 7.92 3.87
CA GLN A 57 5.33 7.09 4.04
C GLN A 57 6.29 7.76 5.00
N ASN A 58 6.79 7.00 5.97
CA ASN A 58 7.77 7.49 6.92
C ASN A 58 9.13 6.85 6.64
N GLU A 59 9.99 7.55 5.92
CA GLU A 59 11.34 7.06 5.59
C GLU A 59 12.28 7.04 6.78
N ASN A 60 11.98 7.78 7.85
CA ASN A 60 12.79 7.76 9.08
C ASN A 60 12.74 6.41 9.81
N LEU A 61 11.76 5.55 9.46
CA LEU A 61 11.57 4.22 10.00
C LEU A 61 11.99 3.10 9.02
N ASN A 62 12.77 3.44 8.01
CA ASN A 62 13.26 2.47 7.02
C ASN A 62 14.08 1.36 7.66
N ARG A 63 14.02 0.19 7.04
CA ARG A 63 14.83 -0.97 7.43
C ARG A 63 15.41 -1.65 6.19
N ASP A 64 16.72 -1.85 6.20
CA ASP A 64 17.38 -2.65 5.20
C ASP A 64 17.07 -4.12 5.40
N THR A 65 16.62 -4.76 4.33
CA THR A 65 16.24 -6.17 4.29
C THR A 65 16.80 -6.82 3.04
N PHE A 66 16.66 -8.15 2.94
CA PHE A 66 17.01 -8.87 1.71
C PHE A 66 16.10 -8.48 0.50
N LEU A 67 14.94 -7.86 0.75
CA LEU A 67 14.04 -7.28 -0.25
C LEU A 67 14.35 -5.81 -0.55
N GLY A 68 15.50 -5.29 -0.09
CA GLY A 68 15.86 -3.88 -0.19
C GLY A 68 15.44 -3.08 1.04
N ASN A 69 15.44 -1.76 0.88
CA ASN A 69 15.06 -0.83 1.95
C ASN A 69 13.53 -0.75 2.04
N LEU A 70 12.97 -1.19 3.15
CA LEU A 70 11.53 -1.17 3.41
C LEU A 70 11.14 0.03 4.26
N SER A 71 10.15 0.79 3.79
CA SER A 71 9.56 1.93 4.50
C SER A 71 8.14 1.58 4.96
N PRO A 72 7.76 1.95 6.19
CA PRO A 72 6.37 1.83 6.63
C PRO A 72 5.49 2.85 5.91
N VAL A 73 4.28 2.40 5.56
CA VAL A 73 3.26 3.23 4.92
C VAL A 73 1.93 3.10 5.65
N THR A 74 1.16 4.17 5.66
CA THR A 74 -0.21 4.23 6.20
C THR A 74 -1.06 5.08 5.29
N GLY A 75 -2.29 4.67 5.06
CA GLY A 75 -3.17 5.42 4.16
C GLY A 75 -4.63 5.05 4.29
N ALA A 76 -5.43 5.76 3.50
CA ALA A 76 -6.85 5.51 3.39
C ALA A 76 -7.36 5.86 1.98
N LEU A 77 -8.42 5.19 1.57
CA LEU A 77 -9.19 5.55 0.39
C LEU A 77 -10.69 5.48 0.67
N ILE A 78 -11.42 6.23 -0.13
CA ILE A 78 -12.88 6.18 -0.18
C ILE A 78 -13.32 6.16 -1.65
N THR A 79 -14.40 5.43 -1.93
CA THR A 79 -14.99 5.36 -3.27
C THR A 79 -16.26 6.23 -3.35
N ALA A 80 -16.71 6.52 -4.56
CA ALA A 80 -17.99 7.22 -4.79
C ALA A 80 -19.21 6.43 -4.26
N ASP A 81 -19.08 5.11 -4.09
CA ASP A 81 -20.11 4.24 -3.48
C ASP A 81 -19.94 4.10 -1.96
N ASN A 82 -19.19 5.00 -1.32
CA ASN A 82 -18.91 5.00 0.13
C ASN A 82 -18.20 3.75 0.65
N ALA A 83 -17.56 2.96 -0.22
CA ALA A 83 -16.64 1.94 0.26
C ALA A 83 -15.38 2.62 0.78
N GLY A 84 -14.85 2.14 1.91
CA GLY A 84 -13.68 2.71 2.56
C GLY A 84 -12.64 1.66 2.89
N TYR A 85 -11.37 2.02 2.82
CA TYR A 85 -10.26 1.16 3.23
C TYR A 85 -9.20 1.98 3.95
N ILE A 86 -8.87 1.59 5.17
CA ILE A 86 -7.77 2.15 5.96
C ILE A 86 -6.71 1.08 6.14
N TYR A 87 -5.45 1.42 5.93
CA TYR A 87 -4.39 0.44 5.86
C TYR A 87 -3.06 0.94 6.42
N THR A 88 -2.24 -0.02 6.83
CA THR A 88 -0.84 0.18 7.13
C THR A 88 -0.03 -1.01 6.63
N GLY A 89 1.24 -0.82 6.34
CA GLY A 89 2.10 -1.88 5.85
C GLY A 89 3.47 -1.38 5.47
N VAL A 90 4.05 -1.97 4.44
CA VAL A 90 5.40 -1.66 3.98
C VAL A 90 5.46 -1.51 2.47
N GLN A 91 6.39 -0.69 2.02
CA GLN A 91 6.79 -0.60 0.62
C GLN A 91 8.31 -0.67 0.47
N ALA A 92 8.78 -1.13 -0.69
CA ALA A 92 10.17 -1.02 -1.11
C ALA A 92 10.23 -0.07 -2.30
N GLN A 93 11.29 0.72 -2.41
CA GLN A 93 11.48 1.62 -3.55
C GLN A 93 12.76 1.26 -4.29
N TYR A 94 12.64 1.10 -5.61
CA TYR A 94 13.74 0.80 -6.51
C TYR A 94 13.83 1.86 -7.59
N LYS A 95 15.02 2.44 -7.79
CA LYS A 95 15.24 3.42 -8.85
C LYS A 95 15.88 2.74 -10.06
N ILE A 96 15.21 2.84 -11.22
CA ILE A 96 15.66 2.28 -12.48
C ILE A 96 15.72 3.42 -13.52
N GLY A 97 16.90 4.03 -13.67
CA GLY A 97 17.04 5.22 -14.51
C GLY A 97 16.25 6.40 -13.93
N ALA A 98 15.30 6.94 -14.70
CA ALA A 98 14.42 8.04 -14.28
C ALA A 98 13.12 7.55 -13.60
N LEU A 99 12.89 6.25 -13.57
CA LEU A 99 11.69 5.64 -13.01
C LEU A 99 11.94 5.17 -11.58
N ASN A 100 10.98 5.46 -10.70
CA ASN A 100 10.86 4.82 -9.41
C ASN A 100 9.83 3.68 -9.51
N PHE A 101 10.18 2.51 -9.01
CA PHE A 101 9.37 1.30 -9.00
C PHE A 101 9.13 0.91 -7.56
N THR A 102 7.85 0.91 -7.12
CA THR A 102 7.52 0.79 -5.71
C THR A 102 6.45 -0.28 -5.48
N PRO A 103 6.85 -1.53 -5.23
CA PRO A 103 5.94 -2.55 -4.72
C PRO A 103 5.59 -2.27 -3.25
N SER A 104 4.34 -2.54 -2.88
CA SER A 104 3.88 -2.45 -1.50
C SER A 104 2.92 -3.58 -1.12
N PHE A 105 2.87 -3.86 0.18
CA PHE A 105 1.93 -4.77 0.78
C PHE A 105 1.34 -4.15 2.05
N THR A 106 0.04 -3.92 2.03
CA THR A 106 -0.65 -3.18 3.08
C THR A 106 -1.94 -3.87 3.51
N PRO A 107 -1.93 -4.62 4.63
CA PRO A 107 -3.14 -5.08 5.28
C PRO A 107 -3.96 -3.90 5.81
N GLY A 108 -5.29 -4.06 5.89
CA GLY A 108 -6.16 -3.01 6.37
C GLY A 108 -7.57 -3.46 6.67
N LEU A 109 -8.41 -2.49 7.01
CA LEU A 109 -9.82 -2.66 7.28
C LEU A 109 -10.63 -2.07 6.13
N TYR A 110 -11.47 -2.89 5.56
CA TYR A 110 -12.35 -2.53 4.45
C TYR A 110 -13.81 -2.49 4.90
N HIS A 111 -14.53 -1.46 4.47
CA HIS A 111 -15.97 -1.35 4.59
C HIS A 111 -16.58 -1.16 3.20
N GLU A 112 -17.55 -1.99 2.85
CA GLU A 112 -18.09 -2.05 1.48
C GLU A 112 -18.95 -0.85 1.10
N GLY A 113 -19.57 -0.16 2.07
CA GLY A 113 -20.56 0.89 1.81
C GLY A 113 -21.70 0.39 0.91
N ASN A 114 -21.89 1.08 -0.22
CA ASN A 114 -22.81 0.67 -1.30
C ASN A 114 -22.05 -0.03 -2.46
N GLY A 115 -20.74 -0.21 -2.30
CA GLY A 115 -19.85 -0.77 -3.31
C GLY A 115 -19.80 -2.31 -3.31
N LYS A 116 -18.61 -2.84 -3.57
CA LYS A 116 -18.38 -4.29 -3.66
C LYS A 116 -18.14 -4.90 -2.28
N ASP A 117 -18.91 -5.92 -1.93
CA ASP A 117 -18.64 -6.77 -0.76
C ASP A 117 -17.48 -7.73 -1.08
N LEU A 118 -16.34 -7.54 -0.41
CA LEU A 118 -15.13 -8.36 -0.57
C LEU A 118 -15.14 -9.60 0.34
N GLY A 119 -16.15 -9.74 1.20
CA GLY A 119 -16.38 -10.95 2.00
C GLY A 119 -15.72 -10.98 3.36
N HIS A 120 -14.91 -9.99 3.72
CA HIS A 120 -14.28 -9.90 5.03
C HIS A 120 -13.89 -8.46 5.39
N LEU A 121 -13.85 -8.15 6.69
CA LEU A 121 -13.43 -6.83 7.18
C LEU A 121 -11.92 -6.60 6.96
N ILE A 122 -11.10 -7.65 7.14
CA ILE A 122 -9.65 -7.57 6.93
C ILE A 122 -9.36 -7.93 5.48
N GLU A 123 -8.73 -6.98 4.79
CA GLU A 123 -8.29 -7.12 3.40
C GLU A 123 -6.79 -6.83 3.29
N PHE A 124 -6.16 -7.38 2.26
CA PHE A 124 -4.74 -7.21 1.95
C PHE A 124 -4.62 -6.55 0.59
N LYS A 125 -3.99 -5.37 0.54
CA LYS A 125 -3.69 -4.67 -0.70
C LYS A 125 -2.25 -4.99 -1.12
N SER A 126 -2.10 -5.59 -2.28
CA SER A 126 -0.82 -5.71 -2.99
C SER A 126 -0.81 -4.68 -4.11
N GLU A 127 0.19 -3.81 -4.13
CA GLU A 127 0.25 -2.70 -5.08
C GLU A 127 1.61 -2.65 -5.76
N LEU A 128 1.57 -2.27 -7.03
CA LEU A 128 2.72 -1.96 -7.83
C LEU A 128 2.57 -0.54 -8.39
N GLN A 129 3.53 0.33 -8.07
CA GLN A 129 3.55 1.71 -8.50
C GLN A 129 4.80 2.00 -9.34
N ILE A 130 4.61 2.84 -10.34
CA ILE A 130 5.68 3.41 -11.16
C ILE A 130 5.53 4.93 -11.10
N SER A 131 6.61 5.66 -10.79
CA SER A 131 6.59 7.12 -10.76
C SER A 131 7.82 7.74 -11.42
N LEU A 132 7.66 9.01 -11.79
CA LEU A 132 8.69 9.87 -12.37
C LEU A 132 8.88 11.10 -11.49
N ASP A 133 10.13 11.48 -11.28
CA ASP A 133 10.47 12.72 -10.59
C ASP A 133 10.03 13.93 -11.44
N LEU A 134 9.11 14.76 -10.94
CA LEU A 134 8.75 16.05 -11.55
C LEU A 134 9.68 17.16 -11.06
N SER A 135 10.14 17.05 -9.84
CA SER A 135 11.08 17.97 -9.20
C SER A 135 11.84 17.25 -8.10
N LYS A 136 12.74 17.96 -7.40
CA LYS A 136 13.47 17.40 -6.26
C LYS A 136 12.56 16.83 -5.15
N ASN A 137 11.35 17.39 -5.01
CA ASN A 137 10.44 17.09 -3.91
C ASN A 137 9.05 16.64 -4.38
N SER A 138 8.86 16.29 -5.65
CA SER A 138 7.55 15.83 -6.14
C SER A 138 7.68 14.84 -7.26
N GLU A 139 6.77 13.86 -7.27
CA GLU A 139 6.68 12.81 -8.27
C GLU A 139 5.25 12.69 -8.79
N LEU A 140 5.12 12.20 -10.01
CA LEU A 140 3.86 11.77 -10.59
C LEU A 140 3.95 10.30 -10.92
N GLY A 141 2.94 9.54 -10.53
CA GLY A 141 2.93 8.10 -10.70
C GLY A 141 1.61 7.52 -11.15
N PHE A 142 1.71 6.27 -11.53
CA PHE A 142 0.59 5.39 -11.80
C PHE A 142 0.76 4.12 -11.00
N SER A 143 -0.32 3.60 -10.41
CA SER A 143 -0.29 2.33 -9.70
C SER A 143 -1.46 1.43 -10.06
N TYR A 144 -1.19 0.14 -9.90
CA TYR A 144 -2.17 -0.94 -9.95
C TYR A 144 -2.15 -1.68 -8.62
N ASN A 145 -3.32 -1.99 -8.08
CA ASN A 145 -3.43 -2.83 -6.91
C ASN A 145 -4.48 -3.91 -7.03
N HIS A 146 -4.28 -4.93 -6.22
CA HIS A 146 -5.23 -6.00 -5.96
C HIS A 146 -5.55 -6.03 -4.47
N LEU A 147 -6.83 -5.96 -4.13
CA LEU A 147 -7.37 -6.07 -2.78
C LEU A 147 -8.06 -7.41 -2.62
N SER A 148 -7.73 -8.19 -1.58
CA SER A 148 -8.34 -9.50 -1.31
C SER A 148 -8.18 -9.91 0.14
N ASN A 149 -9.08 -10.74 0.66
CA ASN A 149 -9.03 -11.22 2.05
C ASN A 149 -8.19 -12.49 2.24
N ALA A 150 -7.45 -12.95 1.25
CA ALA A 150 -6.65 -14.17 1.31
C ALA A 150 -7.46 -15.41 1.78
N SER A 151 -8.75 -15.47 1.47
CA SER A 151 -9.68 -16.53 1.91
C SER A 151 -9.88 -16.60 3.44
N LEU A 152 -9.85 -15.46 4.12
CA LEU A 152 -10.25 -15.35 5.53
C LEU A 152 -11.78 -15.38 5.68
N GLY A 153 -12.53 -14.90 4.70
CA GLY A 153 -13.98 -14.94 4.66
C GLY A 153 -14.52 -16.15 3.89
N ASP A 154 -15.86 -16.26 3.86
CA ASP A 154 -16.56 -17.33 3.11
C ASP A 154 -16.47 -17.13 1.59
N LYS A 155 -16.20 -15.91 1.15
CA LYS A 155 -15.93 -15.55 -0.25
C LYS A 155 -14.71 -14.63 -0.35
N ASN A 156 -14.05 -14.64 -1.49
CA ASN A 156 -12.92 -13.78 -1.78
C ASN A 156 -12.93 -13.33 -3.27
N PRO A 157 -13.88 -12.46 -3.65
CA PRO A 157 -13.99 -12.03 -5.04
C PRO A 157 -12.82 -11.12 -5.47
N GLY A 158 -12.17 -10.46 -4.50
CA GLY A 158 -11.14 -9.47 -4.75
C GLY A 158 -11.63 -8.22 -5.52
N ALA A 159 -10.78 -7.21 -5.60
CA ALA A 159 -10.99 -6.02 -6.41
C ALA A 159 -9.66 -5.55 -7.01
N ASN A 160 -9.69 -5.16 -8.29
CA ASN A 160 -8.53 -4.65 -9.01
C ASN A 160 -8.71 -3.15 -9.27
N SER A 161 -7.74 -2.34 -8.89
CA SER A 161 -7.83 -0.89 -9.04
C SER A 161 -6.60 -0.33 -9.73
N TYR A 162 -6.78 0.79 -10.44
CA TYR A 162 -5.68 1.60 -10.91
C TYR A 162 -5.82 3.03 -10.40
N MET A 163 -4.67 3.68 -10.20
CA MET A 163 -4.65 5.04 -9.64
C MET A 163 -3.56 5.88 -10.29
N PHE A 164 -3.84 7.19 -10.36
CA PHE A 164 -2.87 8.24 -10.63
C PHE A 164 -2.49 8.88 -9.30
N ASN A 165 -1.19 8.99 -9.06
CA ASN A 165 -0.63 9.40 -7.79
C ASN A 165 0.20 10.67 -7.96
N PHE A 166 0.03 11.62 -7.05
CA PHE A 166 0.93 12.76 -6.88
C PHE A 166 1.59 12.67 -5.51
N PHE A 167 2.92 12.72 -5.50
CA PHE A 167 3.74 12.60 -4.29
C PHE A 167 4.43 13.91 -3.98
N LYS A 168 4.54 14.20 -2.69
CA LYS A 168 5.26 15.34 -2.16
C LYS A 168 6.15 14.91 -1.00
N ASN A 169 7.44 15.20 -1.09
CA ASN A 169 8.44 14.97 -0.05
C ASN A 169 8.62 16.26 0.77
N PHE A 170 8.75 16.09 2.09
CA PHE A 170 8.92 17.18 3.06
C PHE A 170 10.13 16.96 3.94
#